data_5a3838f139667a0438d4502a0fd19b11
#
_entry.id   5a3838f139667a0438d4502a0fd19b11
#
_cell.length_a   1.000
_cell.length_b   1.000
_cell.length_c   1.000
_cell.angle_alpha   90.00
_cell.angle_beta   90.00
_cell.angle_gamma   90.00
#
_symmetry.space_group_name_H-M   'P 1'
#
loop_
_entity.id
_entity.type
_entity.pdbx_description
1 polymer ?
#
loop_
_entity_poly.entity_id
_entity_poly.type
_entity_poly.pdbx_seq_one_letter_code
_entity_poly.pdbx_strand_id
1 'polypeptide(L)'
;WDMAGLEEHLPGQVKRYIAENDIKFYTIDGIKIGKEIGLGGRINTVLQSAFFKLSGIIPEEDAIKYMKDAATASYSKKGEAIVKMNHDAIDAGAKAIVEVPVPAEWADAETESLFVEAKGDNKPLVDYINNVQNYVNGQEGNALKVSDLVPYVDGHMPLGASAYEKRGVAVDVPSWNPDNCIQCNFCAYVCPHATIRPVAMTEEEAAAAPAATKTADMTGMPGYKFAMTVTVLDCLGCGSCVNICPGKKGEKALTMAGLDSQRDQQEVYDYGQKLPAKEEVLAKFKADSVKGSQFRQPMLEFSGACAGCGETPYAKLITQLFGERMYIANATGCSSIWGGSAPATPYTTNAKGQGPAWANSLFEDNAEFGLGMFT
;
A
#
# COMPACT_ATOMS: atom_id res chain seq x y z
N TRP A 1 12.09 -5.48 15.58
CA TRP A 1 13.44 -5.95 15.23
C TRP A 1 14.26 -6.13 16.52
N ASP A 2 15.09 -7.14 16.54
CA ASP A 2 16.20 -7.29 17.49
C ASP A 2 17.43 -6.51 16.98
N MET A 3 18.56 -6.60 17.68
CA MET A 3 19.78 -5.89 17.26
C MET A 3 20.23 -6.24 15.84
N ALA A 4 20.15 -7.51 15.43
CA ALA A 4 20.52 -7.91 14.08
C ALA A 4 19.60 -7.28 13.02
N GLY A 5 18.29 -7.26 13.28
CA GLY A 5 17.32 -6.59 12.41
C GLY A 5 17.49 -5.06 12.37
N LEU A 6 17.87 -4.45 13.52
CA LEU A 6 18.19 -3.01 13.55
C LEU A 6 19.45 -2.70 12.73
N GLU A 7 20.49 -3.56 12.83
CA GLU A 7 21.69 -3.41 12.01
C GLU A 7 21.41 -3.54 10.52
N GLU A 8 20.55 -4.44 10.13
CA GLU A 8 20.21 -4.68 8.72
C GLU A 8 19.31 -3.56 8.14
N HIS A 9 18.34 -3.07 8.92
CA HIS A 9 17.27 -2.24 8.36
C HIS A 9 17.33 -0.75 8.71
N LEU A 10 18.07 -0.35 9.74
CA LEU A 10 18.23 1.08 10.03
C LEU A 10 19.20 1.74 9.05
N PRO A 11 18.76 2.83 8.35
CA PRO A 11 19.65 3.60 7.50
C PRO A 11 20.87 4.14 8.28
N GLY A 12 22.03 4.19 7.62
CA GLY A 12 23.26 4.67 8.24
C GLY A 12 23.14 6.08 8.82
N GLN A 13 22.41 6.98 8.16
CA GLN A 13 22.14 8.33 8.66
C GLN A 13 21.38 8.32 9.99
N VAL A 14 20.42 7.41 10.16
CA VAL A 14 19.64 7.27 11.39
C VAL A 14 20.51 6.74 12.51
N LYS A 15 21.33 5.72 12.23
CA LYS A 15 22.30 5.17 13.17
C LYS A 15 23.26 6.24 13.68
N ARG A 16 23.89 7.01 12.74
CA ARG A 16 24.79 8.10 13.11
C ARG A 16 24.10 9.17 13.94
N TYR A 17 22.90 9.59 13.52
CA TYR A 17 22.17 10.62 14.27
C TYR A 17 21.84 10.19 15.70
N ILE A 18 21.46 8.93 15.90
CA ILE A 18 21.20 8.36 17.23
C ILE A 18 22.47 8.38 18.07
N ALA A 19 23.60 7.90 17.53
CA ALA A 19 24.86 7.78 18.26
C ALA A 19 25.52 9.15 18.53
N GLU A 20 25.57 10.05 17.54
CA GLU A 20 26.20 11.38 17.67
C GLU A 20 25.44 12.31 18.61
N ASN A 21 24.14 12.13 18.81
CA ASN A 21 23.31 12.95 19.66
C ASN A 21 22.94 12.28 21.00
N ASP A 22 23.57 11.16 21.35
CA ASP A 22 23.34 10.41 22.60
C ASP A 22 21.85 10.14 22.86
N ILE A 23 21.12 9.72 21.79
CA ILE A 23 19.68 9.48 21.84
C ILE A 23 19.39 8.16 22.54
N LYS A 24 18.56 8.18 23.58
CA LYS A 24 18.02 6.96 24.18
C LYS A 24 17.04 6.31 23.21
N PHE A 25 17.41 5.14 22.73
CA PHE A 25 16.65 4.42 21.71
C PHE A 25 15.93 3.22 22.33
N TYR A 26 14.65 3.06 22.01
CA TYR A 26 13.81 1.98 22.54
C TYR A 26 13.04 1.32 21.40
N THR A 27 12.80 0.01 21.54
CA THR A 27 11.92 -0.75 20.64
C THR A 27 10.77 -1.39 21.41
N ILE A 28 9.67 -1.64 20.70
CA ILE A 28 8.52 -2.39 21.19
C ILE A 28 7.85 -3.12 20.04
N ASP A 29 7.60 -4.43 20.19
CA ASP A 29 6.83 -5.20 19.21
C ASP A 29 5.33 -5.08 19.47
N GLY A 30 4.78 -3.90 19.12
CA GLY A 30 3.36 -3.62 19.30
C GLY A 30 2.46 -4.53 18.46
N ILE A 31 2.91 -4.98 17.29
CA ILE A 31 2.15 -5.87 16.38
C ILE A 31 1.98 -7.26 17.01
N LYS A 32 3.07 -7.83 17.55
CA LYS A 32 3.02 -9.11 18.24
C LYS A 32 2.07 -9.04 19.45
N ILE A 33 2.23 -8.01 20.28
CA ILE A 33 1.37 -7.76 21.45
C ILE A 33 -0.10 -7.65 21.03
N GLY A 34 -0.40 -6.86 20.01
CA GLY A 34 -1.76 -6.68 19.49
C GLY A 34 -2.38 -7.99 18.99
N LYS A 35 -1.62 -8.82 18.27
CA LYS A 35 -2.05 -10.14 17.80
C LYS A 35 -2.32 -11.10 18.97
N GLU A 36 -1.44 -11.16 19.97
CA GLU A 36 -1.56 -12.04 21.14
C GLU A 36 -2.78 -11.70 22.01
N ILE A 37 -3.10 -10.41 22.15
CA ILE A 37 -4.26 -9.94 22.95
C ILE A 37 -5.58 -10.04 22.15
N GLY A 38 -5.52 -10.19 20.82
CA GLY A 38 -6.71 -10.25 19.94
C GLY A 38 -7.13 -8.90 19.35
N LEU A 39 -6.31 -7.86 19.50
CA LEU A 39 -6.50 -6.54 18.85
C LEU A 39 -6.02 -6.50 17.40
N GLY A 40 -5.32 -7.54 16.95
CA GLY A 40 -4.71 -7.59 15.61
C GLY A 40 -3.67 -6.49 15.42
N GLY A 41 -3.79 -5.71 14.35
CA GLY A 41 -2.89 -4.60 14.06
C GLY A 41 -3.19 -3.28 14.79
N ARG A 42 -4.14 -3.27 15.73
CA ARG A 42 -4.54 -2.06 16.48
C ARG A 42 -3.60 -1.85 17.67
N ILE A 43 -2.49 -1.20 17.41
CA ILE A 43 -1.39 -1.03 18.38
C ILE A 43 -1.33 0.34 19.08
N ASN A 44 -2.22 1.26 18.72
CA ASN A 44 -2.21 2.63 19.27
C ASN A 44 -2.22 2.67 20.79
N THR A 45 -3.03 1.85 21.44
CA THR A 45 -3.13 1.78 22.91
C THR A 45 -1.84 1.24 23.54
N VAL A 46 -1.21 0.25 22.90
CA VAL A 46 0.09 -0.31 23.31
C VAL A 46 1.17 0.78 23.25
N LEU A 47 1.27 1.49 22.12
CA LEU A 47 2.27 2.53 21.93
C LEU A 47 2.04 3.75 22.83
N GLN A 48 0.78 4.13 23.07
CA GLN A 48 0.46 5.23 23.96
C GLN A 48 0.88 4.93 25.40
N SER A 49 0.70 3.70 25.85
CA SER A 49 1.16 3.27 27.19
C SER A 49 2.69 3.33 27.30
N ALA A 50 3.40 2.86 26.27
CA ALA A 50 4.85 2.97 26.18
C ALA A 50 5.33 4.42 26.22
N PHE A 51 4.64 5.31 25.47
CA PHE A 51 4.96 6.74 25.45
C PHE A 51 4.84 7.38 26.84
N PHE A 52 3.77 7.16 27.57
CA PHE A 52 3.61 7.76 28.90
C PHE A 52 4.66 7.26 29.88
N LYS A 53 5.02 5.99 29.82
CA LYS A 53 6.08 5.44 30.65
C LYS A 53 7.45 6.08 30.36
N LEU A 54 7.82 6.20 29.08
CA LEU A 54 9.12 6.74 28.69
C LEU A 54 9.20 8.26 28.89
N SER A 55 8.14 9.00 28.59
CA SER A 55 8.14 10.45 28.67
C SER A 55 8.09 10.98 30.11
N GLY A 56 7.49 10.24 31.05
CA GLY A 56 7.35 10.66 32.43
C GLY A 56 6.57 11.98 32.64
N ILE A 57 5.78 12.40 31.63
CA ILE A 57 4.98 13.64 31.69
C ILE A 57 4.00 13.65 32.86
N ILE A 58 3.47 12.47 33.16
CA ILE A 58 2.65 12.21 34.36
C ILE A 58 3.16 10.91 35.01
N PRO A 59 2.93 10.69 36.33
CA PRO A 59 3.30 9.45 36.98
C PRO A 59 2.74 8.23 36.26
N GLU A 60 3.55 7.15 36.11
CA GLU A 60 3.17 5.97 35.34
C GLU A 60 1.84 5.36 35.83
N GLU A 61 1.64 5.27 37.16
CA GLU A 61 0.42 4.71 37.73
C GLU A 61 -0.83 5.52 37.36
N ASP A 62 -0.72 6.86 37.38
CA ASP A 62 -1.82 7.76 36.98
C ASP A 62 -2.09 7.63 35.48
N ALA A 63 -1.06 7.55 34.65
CA ALA A 63 -1.20 7.37 33.22
C ALA A 63 -1.96 6.10 32.88
N ILE A 64 -1.54 4.96 33.47
CA ILE A 64 -2.19 3.66 33.28
C ILE A 64 -3.65 3.71 33.74
N LYS A 65 -3.91 4.32 34.88
CA LYS A 65 -5.28 4.49 35.40
C LYS A 65 -6.14 5.29 34.45
N TYR A 66 -5.68 6.48 34.02
CA TYR A 66 -6.45 7.35 33.11
C TYR A 66 -6.69 6.69 31.76
N MET A 67 -5.71 5.97 31.22
CA MET A 67 -5.89 5.21 29.98
C MET A 67 -6.94 4.11 30.12
N LYS A 68 -6.93 3.36 31.23
CA LYS A 68 -7.92 2.31 31.51
C LYS A 68 -9.33 2.90 31.70
N ASP A 69 -9.46 4.01 32.41
CA ASP A 69 -10.72 4.70 32.60
C ASP A 69 -11.29 5.20 31.26
N ALA A 70 -10.45 5.79 30.41
CA ALA A 70 -10.81 6.23 29.07
C ALA A 70 -11.22 5.06 28.15
N ALA A 71 -10.48 3.95 28.19
CA ALA A 71 -10.80 2.73 27.46
C ALA A 71 -12.15 2.16 27.91
N THR A 72 -12.41 2.12 29.21
CA THR A 72 -13.68 1.68 29.77
C THR A 72 -14.84 2.58 29.27
N ALA A 73 -14.67 3.90 29.36
CA ALA A 73 -15.68 4.85 28.88
C ALA A 73 -15.98 4.68 27.40
N SER A 74 -14.94 4.46 26.57
CA SER A 74 -15.06 4.37 25.11
C SER A 74 -15.65 3.03 24.63
N TYR A 75 -15.33 1.94 25.32
CA TYR A 75 -15.63 0.59 24.84
C TYR A 75 -16.66 -0.18 25.66
N SER A 76 -17.18 0.36 26.78
CA SER A 76 -18.19 -0.33 27.61
C SER A 76 -19.41 -0.81 26.83
N LYS A 77 -19.88 -0.02 25.85
CA LYS A 77 -21.00 -0.40 24.98
C LYS A 77 -20.70 -1.56 24.02
N LYS A 78 -19.41 -1.91 23.83
CA LYS A 78 -18.98 -3.02 22.97
C LYS A 78 -18.78 -4.33 23.74
N GLY A 79 -18.98 -4.31 25.04
CA GLY A 79 -18.88 -5.47 25.93
C GLY A 79 -17.56 -5.54 26.71
N GLU A 80 -17.61 -6.25 27.86
CA GLU A 80 -16.51 -6.35 28.81
C GLU A 80 -15.24 -6.97 28.21
N ALA A 81 -15.39 -7.92 27.27
CA ALA A 81 -14.25 -8.54 26.61
C ALA A 81 -13.40 -7.52 25.82
N ILE A 82 -14.02 -6.56 25.16
CA ILE A 82 -13.32 -5.50 24.42
C ILE A 82 -12.64 -4.52 25.38
N VAL A 83 -13.29 -4.17 26.49
CA VAL A 83 -12.70 -3.34 27.55
C VAL A 83 -11.46 -4.03 28.11
N LYS A 84 -11.60 -5.32 28.47
CA LYS A 84 -10.47 -6.10 28.98
C LYS A 84 -9.29 -6.17 28.02
N MET A 85 -9.52 -6.45 26.73
CA MET A 85 -8.44 -6.46 25.74
C MET A 85 -7.68 -5.12 25.68
N ASN A 86 -8.37 -3.99 25.78
CA ASN A 86 -7.72 -2.67 25.80
C ASN A 86 -6.94 -2.45 27.13
N HIS A 87 -7.45 -2.91 28.25
CA HIS A 87 -6.71 -2.87 29.53
C HIS A 87 -5.44 -3.74 29.47
N ASP A 88 -5.55 -4.95 28.94
CA ASP A 88 -4.40 -5.86 28.76
C ASP A 88 -3.35 -5.23 27.83
N ALA A 89 -3.77 -4.51 26.77
CA ALA A 89 -2.87 -3.80 25.88
C ALA A 89 -2.13 -2.62 26.55
N ILE A 90 -2.81 -1.87 27.42
CA ILE A 90 -2.19 -0.81 28.23
C ILE A 90 -1.11 -1.39 29.13
N ASP A 91 -1.42 -2.46 29.87
CA ASP A 91 -0.47 -3.11 30.78
C ASP A 91 0.72 -3.73 30.03
N ALA A 92 0.47 -4.33 28.88
CA ALA A 92 1.51 -4.93 28.04
C ALA A 92 2.44 -3.86 27.44
N GLY A 93 1.89 -2.75 26.96
CA GLY A 93 2.65 -1.65 26.38
C GLY A 93 3.65 -1.04 27.35
N ALA A 94 3.25 -0.82 28.61
CA ALA A 94 4.14 -0.32 29.65
C ALA A 94 5.28 -1.29 30.01
N LYS A 95 5.09 -2.61 29.82
CA LYS A 95 6.06 -3.64 30.23
C LYS A 95 6.98 -4.10 29.10
N ALA A 96 6.58 -3.96 27.85
CA ALA A 96 7.26 -4.57 26.70
C ALA A 96 8.32 -3.66 26.05
N ILE A 97 8.62 -2.53 26.65
CA ILE A 97 9.64 -1.60 26.15
C ILE A 97 11.02 -2.22 26.35
N VAL A 98 11.81 -2.24 25.30
CA VAL A 98 13.19 -2.72 25.32
C VAL A 98 14.12 -1.54 25.00
N GLU A 99 15.01 -1.21 25.92
CA GLU A 99 16.08 -0.24 25.67
C GLU A 99 17.13 -0.87 24.77
N VAL A 100 17.50 -0.16 23.71
CA VAL A 100 18.52 -0.61 22.76
C VAL A 100 19.85 0.01 23.18
N PRO A 101 20.85 -0.79 23.53
CA PRO A 101 22.21 -0.28 23.74
C PRO A 101 22.74 0.21 22.40
N VAL A 102 22.87 1.52 22.25
CA VAL A 102 23.36 2.16 21.00
C VAL A 102 24.83 1.81 20.81
N PRO A 103 25.22 1.08 19.74
CA PRO A 103 26.61 0.74 19.49
C PRO A 103 27.44 1.99 19.13
N ALA A 104 28.64 2.10 19.64
CA ALA A 104 29.54 3.24 19.36
C ALA A 104 29.89 3.34 17.85
N GLU A 105 29.99 2.20 17.18
CA GLU A 105 30.23 2.10 15.74
C GLU A 105 29.14 2.71 14.87
N TRP A 106 27.93 2.93 15.40
CA TRP A 106 26.87 3.64 14.67
C TRP A 106 27.26 5.08 14.33
N ALA A 107 28.15 5.71 15.08
CA ALA A 107 28.67 7.04 14.75
C ALA A 107 29.44 7.08 13.41
N ASP A 108 30.02 5.94 13.01
CA ASP A 108 30.79 5.81 11.78
C ASP A 108 30.01 5.09 10.66
N ALA A 109 28.71 4.85 10.83
CA ALA A 109 27.90 4.13 9.86
C ALA A 109 27.92 4.84 8.49
N GLU A 110 28.08 4.08 7.41
CA GLU A 110 28.02 4.63 6.04
C GLU A 110 26.64 5.20 5.75
N THR A 111 26.61 6.39 5.15
CA THR A 111 25.36 7.03 4.77
C THR A 111 24.99 6.69 3.34
N GLU A 112 23.78 6.20 3.14
CA GLU A 112 23.24 5.88 1.82
C GLU A 112 22.28 6.97 1.37
N SER A 113 22.05 7.07 0.06
CA SER A 113 20.96 7.90 -0.43
C SER A 113 19.62 7.32 0.01
N LEU A 114 18.78 8.11 0.66
CA LEU A 114 17.39 7.72 0.99
C LEU A 114 16.51 7.71 -0.25
N PHE A 115 16.97 8.28 -1.36
CA PHE A 115 16.24 8.35 -2.61
C PHE A 115 16.66 7.20 -3.52
N VAL A 116 15.67 6.37 -3.86
CA VAL A 116 15.84 5.35 -4.90
C VAL A 116 15.64 6.02 -6.25
N GLU A 117 16.67 5.98 -7.11
CA GLU A 117 16.57 6.51 -8.46
C GLU A 117 15.51 5.75 -9.26
N ALA A 118 14.47 6.44 -9.70
CA ALA A 118 13.47 5.88 -10.59
C ALA A 118 14.06 5.67 -11.99
N LYS A 119 13.70 4.54 -12.62
CA LYS A 119 14.10 4.18 -13.98
C LYS A 119 12.87 3.74 -14.77
N GLY A 120 12.85 4.03 -16.06
CA GLY A 120 11.74 3.65 -16.95
C GLY A 120 11.76 4.41 -18.27
N ASP A 121 10.90 4.00 -19.20
CA ASP A 121 10.86 4.56 -20.54
C ASP A 121 10.08 5.88 -20.62
N ASN A 122 9.19 6.16 -19.66
CA ASN A 122 8.46 7.42 -19.57
C ASN A 122 9.35 8.50 -18.93
N LYS A 123 10.19 9.13 -19.75
CA LYS A 123 11.17 10.12 -19.26
C LYS A 123 10.55 11.27 -18.47
N PRO A 124 9.45 11.93 -18.90
CA PRO A 124 8.82 13.00 -18.12
C PRO A 124 8.38 12.55 -16.72
N LEU A 125 7.85 11.33 -16.58
CA LEU A 125 7.47 10.77 -15.29
C LEU A 125 8.70 10.46 -14.42
N VAL A 126 9.73 9.82 -15.00
CA VAL A 126 10.98 9.51 -14.29
C VAL A 126 11.68 10.78 -13.82
N ASP A 127 11.75 11.81 -14.66
CA ASP A 127 12.33 13.12 -14.30
C ASP A 127 11.54 13.78 -13.15
N TYR A 128 10.21 13.72 -13.17
CA TYR A 128 9.37 14.21 -12.08
C TYR A 128 9.65 13.49 -10.77
N ILE A 129 9.72 12.17 -10.80
CA ILE A 129 9.96 11.37 -9.60
C ILE A 129 11.33 11.69 -9.00
N ASN A 130 12.37 11.70 -9.83
CA ASN A 130 13.74 11.92 -9.34
C ASN A 130 13.98 13.36 -8.88
N ASN A 131 13.38 14.35 -9.54
CA ASN A 131 13.66 15.76 -9.30
C ASN A 131 12.66 16.44 -8.37
N VAL A 132 11.47 15.88 -8.14
CA VAL A 132 10.42 16.49 -7.30
C VAL A 132 9.88 15.51 -6.28
N GLN A 133 9.28 14.40 -6.71
CA GLN A 133 8.55 13.50 -5.82
C GLN A 133 9.43 12.92 -4.71
N ASN A 134 10.64 12.48 -5.02
CA ASN A 134 11.58 11.90 -4.04
C ASN A 134 11.91 12.92 -2.94
N TYR A 135 12.15 14.18 -3.29
CA TYR A 135 12.42 15.24 -2.30
C TYR A 135 11.21 15.50 -1.39
N VAL A 136 10.01 15.56 -1.97
CA VAL A 136 8.79 15.80 -1.19
C VAL A 136 8.48 14.60 -0.29
N ASN A 137 8.59 13.38 -0.79
CA ASN A 137 8.39 12.15 -0.01
C ASN A 137 9.44 12.00 1.10
N GLY A 138 10.68 12.39 0.83
CA GLY A 138 11.77 12.39 1.81
C GLY A 138 11.72 13.53 2.82
N GLN A 139 10.70 14.41 2.77
CA GLN A 139 10.58 15.61 3.61
C GLN A 139 11.70 16.65 3.35
N GLU A 140 12.36 16.56 2.19
CA GLU A 140 13.43 17.45 1.75
C GLU A 140 12.94 18.49 0.72
N GLY A 141 11.63 18.74 0.66
CA GLY A 141 11.02 19.67 -0.29
C GLY A 141 11.60 21.09 -0.26
N ASN A 142 12.16 21.52 0.88
CA ASN A 142 12.83 22.81 0.99
C ASN A 142 14.14 22.91 0.19
N ALA A 143 14.72 21.80 -0.25
CA ALA A 143 15.88 21.77 -1.12
C ALA A 143 15.53 22.13 -2.59
N LEU A 144 14.24 22.00 -2.95
CA LEU A 144 13.76 22.32 -4.30
C LEU A 144 13.75 23.84 -4.52
N LYS A 145 14.23 24.26 -5.69
CA LYS A 145 14.16 25.64 -6.14
C LYS A 145 12.87 25.87 -6.92
N VAL A 146 12.39 27.11 -6.97
CA VAL A 146 11.22 27.47 -7.79
C VAL A 146 11.43 27.08 -9.26
N SER A 147 12.67 27.17 -9.76
CA SER A 147 13.02 26.72 -11.12
C SER A 147 12.77 25.25 -11.40
N ASP A 148 12.85 24.41 -10.38
CA ASP A 148 12.65 22.95 -10.53
C ASP A 148 11.17 22.59 -10.78
N LEU A 149 10.27 23.52 -10.44
CA LEU A 149 8.83 23.41 -10.66
C LEU A 149 8.36 24.06 -11.98
N VAL A 150 9.24 24.70 -12.74
CA VAL A 150 8.89 25.35 -14.04
C VAL A 150 8.24 24.39 -15.02
N PRO A 151 8.63 23.09 -15.13
CA PRO A 151 7.94 22.14 -16.00
C PRO A 151 6.46 21.90 -15.65
N TYR A 152 6.03 22.29 -14.46
CA TYR A 152 4.71 22.00 -13.89
C TYR A 152 3.92 23.28 -13.54
N VAL A 153 4.27 24.43 -14.16
CA VAL A 153 3.65 25.74 -13.83
C VAL A 153 2.17 25.82 -14.16
N ASP A 154 1.70 24.98 -15.07
CA ASP A 154 0.28 24.83 -15.42
C ASP A 154 -0.51 23.93 -14.47
N GLY A 155 0.14 23.39 -13.42
CA GLY A 155 -0.44 22.46 -12.47
C GLY A 155 -0.56 21.01 -12.97
N HIS A 156 0.02 20.69 -14.15
CA HIS A 156 0.01 19.34 -14.69
C HIS A 156 1.00 18.43 -13.95
N MET A 157 0.48 17.36 -13.34
CA MET A 157 1.30 16.34 -12.69
C MET A 157 1.33 15.07 -13.55
N PRO A 158 2.51 14.44 -13.76
CA PRO A 158 2.61 13.21 -14.53
C PRO A 158 1.79 12.07 -13.92
N LEU A 159 1.01 11.37 -14.75
CA LEU A 159 0.23 10.22 -14.31
C LEU A 159 1.10 9.00 -14.04
N GLY A 160 0.69 8.17 -13.07
CA GLY A 160 1.37 6.91 -12.72
C GLY A 160 2.48 7.04 -11.68
N ALA A 161 2.64 8.21 -11.06
CA ALA A 161 3.71 8.47 -10.11
C ALA A 161 3.64 7.59 -8.84
N SER A 162 2.45 7.20 -8.40
CA SER A 162 2.28 6.33 -7.21
C SER A 162 2.91 4.94 -7.38
N ALA A 163 3.09 4.45 -8.61
CA ALA A 163 3.72 3.16 -8.86
C ALA A 163 5.21 3.09 -8.44
N TYR A 164 5.83 4.23 -8.22
CA TYR A 164 7.23 4.34 -7.81
C TYR A 164 7.43 4.49 -6.29
N GLU A 165 6.37 4.60 -5.51
CA GLU A 165 6.51 4.79 -4.06
C GLU A 165 7.00 3.53 -3.33
N LYS A 166 6.51 2.34 -3.68
CA LYS A 166 6.96 1.03 -3.16
C LYS A 166 7.27 1.02 -1.66
N ARG A 167 6.33 1.50 -0.83
CA ARG A 167 6.55 1.78 0.59
C ARG A 167 6.75 0.54 1.46
N GLY A 168 6.20 -0.63 1.07
CA GLY A 168 6.36 -1.89 1.80
C GLY A 168 5.82 -1.85 3.25
N VAL A 169 4.72 -1.14 3.50
CA VAL A 169 4.22 -0.88 4.87
C VAL A 169 3.39 -2.01 5.47
N ALA A 170 2.99 -3.00 4.68
CA ALA A 170 2.19 -4.11 5.17
C ALA A 170 3.04 -5.07 6.02
N VAL A 171 2.53 -5.50 7.16
CA VAL A 171 3.14 -6.58 7.96
C VAL A 171 2.92 -7.93 7.30
N ASP A 172 1.68 -8.17 6.87
CA ASP A 172 1.27 -9.38 6.17
C ASP A 172 0.66 -9.00 4.82
N VAL A 173 0.94 -9.80 3.78
CA VAL A 173 0.42 -9.63 2.41
C VAL A 173 -0.23 -10.93 1.94
N PRO A 174 -1.13 -10.89 0.93
CA PRO A 174 -1.77 -12.10 0.45
C PRO A 174 -0.76 -13.00 -0.31
N SER A 175 -0.71 -14.25 0.11
CA SER A 175 -0.02 -15.35 -0.59
C SER A 175 -1.06 -16.22 -1.33
N TRP A 176 -0.80 -16.53 -2.59
CA TRP A 176 -1.72 -17.26 -3.46
C TRP A 176 -1.37 -18.73 -3.60
N ASN A 177 -2.40 -19.59 -3.45
CA ASN A 177 -2.35 -21.01 -3.73
C ASN A 177 -3.19 -21.32 -4.99
N PRO A 178 -2.59 -21.71 -6.11
CA PRO A 178 -3.30 -22.02 -7.36
C PRO A 178 -4.28 -23.21 -7.23
N ASP A 179 -3.99 -24.21 -6.41
CA ASP A 179 -4.80 -25.44 -6.30
C ASP A 179 -6.21 -25.18 -5.75
N ASN A 180 -6.31 -24.18 -4.89
CA ASN A 180 -7.56 -23.76 -4.27
C ASN A 180 -8.25 -22.62 -5.03
N CYS A 181 -7.66 -22.11 -6.12
CA CYS A 181 -8.19 -20.99 -6.87
C CYS A 181 -9.23 -21.41 -7.91
N ILE A 182 -10.40 -20.77 -7.88
CA ILE A 182 -11.45 -20.95 -8.90
C ILE A 182 -11.42 -19.88 -10.00
N GLN A 183 -10.42 -19.00 -9.98
CA GLN A 183 -10.20 -17.94 -10.97
C GLN A 183 -11.41 -16.99 -11.14
N CYS A 184 -12.08 -16.64 -10.06
CA CYS A 184 -13.23 -15.73 -10.06
C CYS A 184 -12.85 -14.24 -10.13
N ASN A 185 -11.61 -13.87 -9.79
CA ASN A 185 -11.07 -12.52 -9.72
C ASN A 185 -11.72 -11.61 -8.66
N PHE A 186 -12.51 -12.15 -7.71
CA PHE A 186 -13.11 -11.37 -6.63
C PHE A 186 -12.07 -10.63 -5.80
N CYS A 187 -10.91 -11.24 -5.57
CA CYS A 187 -9.80 -10.64 -4.82
C CYS A 187 -9.26 -9.37 -5.50
N ALA A 188 -9.09 -9.41 -6.82
CA ALA A 188 -8.69 -8.25 -7.61
C ALA A 188 -9.79 -7.17 -7.64
N TYR A 189 -11.05 -7.61 -7.75
CA TYR A 189 -12.22 -6.72 -7.82
C TYR A 189 -12.36 -5.86 -6.57
N VAL A 190 -12.22 -6.44 -5.37
CA VAL A 190 -12.38 -5.72 -4.10
C VAL A 190 -11.12 -5.00 -3.62
N CYS A 191 -9.97 -5.20 -4.28
CA CYS A 191 -8.73 -4.58 -3.85
C CYS A 191 -8.79 -3.05 -4.01
N PRO A 192 -8.66 -2.27 -2.90
CA PRO A 192 -8.76 -0.81 -2.96
C PRO A 192 -7.58 -0.15 -3.69
N HIS A 193 -6.46 -0.85 -3.76
CA HIS A 193 -5.20 -0.28 -4.26
C HIS A 193 -4.71 -0.93 -5.56
N ALA A 194 -5.50 -1.82 -6.18
CA ALA A 194 -5.13 -2.54 -7.40
C ALA A 194 -3.82 -3.34 -7.29
N THR A 195 -3.47 -3.80 -6.09
CA THR A 195 -2.20 -4.48 -5.82
C THR A 195 -2.23 -5.99 -6.12
N ILE A 196 -3.40 -6.58 -6.28
CA ILE A 196 -3.57 -7.97 -6.66
C ILE A 196 -4.25 -8.04 -8.02
N ARG A 197 -3.61 -8.70 -9.00
CA ARG A 197 -4.08 -8.72 -10.40
C ARG A 197 -3.97 -10.10 -11.02
N PRO A 198 -5.01 -10.56 -11.76
CA PRO A 198 -4.93 -11.75 -12.57
C PRO A 198 -4.08 -11.48 -13.83
N VAL A 199 -3.25 -12.44 -14.19
CA VAL A 199 -2.46 -12.42 -15.42
C VAL A 199 -2.75 -13.70 -16.22
N ALA A 200 -3.01 -13.53 -17.52
CA ALA A 200 -3.08 -14.62 -18.47
C ALA A 200 -1.76 -14.66 -19.27
N MET A 201 -1.12 -15.82 -19.30
CA MET A 201 0.17 -16.03 -19.96
C MET A 201 0.06 -17.16 -20.99
N THR A 202 0.78 -17.05 -22.10
CA THR A 202 1.04 -18.21 -22.94
C THR A 202 1.96 -19.20 -22.21
N GLU A 203 2.15 -20.40 -22.76
CA GLU A 203 3.07 -21.37 -22.16
C GLU A 203 4.52 -20.87 -22.20
N GLU A 204 4.91 -20.17 -23.27
CA GLU A 204 6.24 -19.55 -23.41
C GLU A 204 6.47 -18.44 -22.39
N GLU A 205 5.46 -17.55 -22.18
CA GLU A 205 5.52 -16.49 -21.17
C GLU A 205 5.58 -17.07 -19.76
N ALA A 206 4.83 -18.14 -19.50
CA ALA A 206 4.88 -18.82 -18.20
C ALA A 206 6.24 -19.51 -17.95
N ALA A 207 6.86 -20.05 -18.99
CA ALA A 207 8.19 -20.67 -18.92
C ALA A 207 9.30 -19.64 -18.72
N ALA A 208 9.12 -18.40 -19.23
CA ALA A 208 10.08 -17.29 -19.08
C ALA A 208 9.86 -16.47 -17.80
N ALA A 209 8.83 -16.78 -17.01
CA ALA A 209 8.49 -16.03 -15.80
C ALA A 209 9.51 -16.28 -14.67
N PRO A 210 9.62 -15.35 -13.69
CA PRO A 210 10.47 -15.55 -12.51
C PRO A 210 10.21 -16.87 -11.80
N ALA A 211 11.24 -17.45 -11.17
CA ALA A 211 11.17 -18.77 -10.55
C ALA A 211 10.07 -18.90 -9.46
N ALA A 212 9.75 -17.80 -8.78
CA ALA A 212 8.70 -17.75 -7.77
C ALA A 212 7.26 -17.75 -8.34
N THR A 213 7.12 -17.72 -9.68
CA THR A 213 5.82 -17.66 -10.34
C THR A 213 5.04 -18.96 -10.18
N LYS A 214 3.89 -18.87 -9.55
CA LYS A 214 2.92 -19.97 -9.49
C LYS A 214 1.89 -19.79 -10.60
N THR A 215 1.51 -20.87 -11.26
CA THR A 215 0.51 -20.86 -12.33
C THR A 215 -0.48 -21.99 -12.19
N ALA A 216 -1.66 -21.84 -12.80
CA ALA A 216 -2.62 -22.90 -13.03
C ALA A 216 -3.11 -22.84 -14.48
N ASP A 217 -3.66 -23.91 -15.02
CA ASP A 217 -4.32 -23.86 -16.32
C ASP A 217 -5.49 -22.89 -16.29
N MET A 218 -5.60 -22.03 -17.31
CA MET A 218 -6.64 -21.01 -17.33
C MET A 218 -8.01 -21.61 -17.65
N THR A 219 -8.93 -21.50 -16.70
CA THR A 219 -10.29 -22.02 -16.85
C THR A 219 -11.01 -21.38 -18.03
N GLY A 220 -11.42 -22.22 -19.00
CA GLY A 220 -12.13 -21.80 -20.19
C GLY A 220 -11.25 -21.21 -21.30
N MET A 221 -9.93 -21.27 -21.17
CA MET A 221 -8.95 -20.82 -22.17
C MET A 221 -7.80 -21.82 -22.28
N PRO A 222 -8.01 -22.95 -23.01
CA PRO A 222 -6.94 -23.93 -23.26
C PRO A 222 -5.72 -23.27 -23.92
N GLY A 223 -4.52 -23.65 -23.50
CA GLY A 223 -3.26 -23.09 -23.98
C GLY A 223 -2.82 -21.82 -23.26
N TYR A 224 -3.59 -21.35 -22.26
CA TYR A 224 -3.21 -20.26 -21.40
C TYR A 224 -2.97 -20.73 -19.96
N LYS A 225 -1.99 -20.12 -19.31
CA LYS A 225 -1.74 -20.21 -17.86
C LYS A 225 -2.32 -18.97 -17.17
N PHE A 226 -2.86 -19.20 -15.98
CA PHE A 226 -3.38 -18.16 -15.09
C PHE A 226 -2.47 -17.99 -13.89
N ALA A 227 -2.14 -16.77 -13.55
CA ALA A 227 -1.50 -16.42 -12.28
C ALA A 227 -2.28 -15.30 -11.57
N MET A 228 -2.25 -15.31 -10.24
CA MET A 228 -2.69 -14.19 -9.43
C MET A 228 -1.46 -13.52 -8.84
N THR A 229 -1.09 -12.37 -9.36
CA THR A 229 0.12 -11.63 -8.98
C THR A 229 -0.19 -10.57 -7.92
N VAL A 230 0.77 -10.30 -7.05
CA VAL A 230 0.63 -9.31 -5.96
C VAL A 230 1.86 -8.40 -5.93
N THR A 231 1.66 -7.08 -6.05
CA THR A 231 2.70 -6.14 -5.69
C THR A 231 2.73 -5.98 -4.18
N VAL A 232 3.68 -6.65 -3.55
CA VAL A 232 3.76 -6.74 -2.10
C VAL A 232 4.22 -5.43 -1.45
N LEU A 233 4.97 -4.62 -2.19
CA LEU A 233 5.46 -3.33 -1.72
C LEU A 233 4.41 -2.21 -1.78
N ASP A 234 3.33 -2.37 -2.55
CA ASP A 234 2.21 -1.43 -2.62
C ASP A 234 0.99 -1.92 -1.82
N CYS A 235 1.01 -3.17 -1.34
CA CYS A 235 -0.06 -3.75 -0.54
C CYS A 235 -0.11 -3.11 0.84
N LEU A 236 -1.30 -2.77 1.34
CA LEU A 236 -1.51 -2.23 2.69
C LEU A 236 -1.97 -3.28 3.72
N GLY A 237 -1.96 -4.57 3.37
CA GLY A 237 -2.25 -5.65 4.32
C GLY A 237 -3.68 -5.71 4.86
N CYS A 238 -4.66 -5.10 4.19
CA CYS A 238 -6.04 -4.98 4.71
C CYS A 238 -6.83 -6.30 4.78
N GLY A 239 -6.41 -7.36 4.09
CA GLY A 239 -7.05 -8.67 4.10
C GLY A 239 -8.36 -8.78 3.32
N SER A 240 -8.85 -7.72 2.68
CA SER A 240 -10.13 -7.74 1.94
C SER A 240 -10.17 -8.84 0.87
N CYS A 241 -9.08 -9.06 0.15
CA CYS A 241 -8.95 -10.10 -0.86
C CYS A 241 -9.04 -11.53 -0.28
N VAL A 242 -8.48 -11.75 0.92
CA VAL A 242 -8.57 -13.02 1.64
C VAL A 242 -9.98 -13.24 2.17
N ASN A 243 -10.61 -12.18 2.70
CA ASN A 243 -11.96 -12.28 3.24
C ASN A 243 -13.00 -12.66 2.18
N ILE A 244 -12.93 -12.07 0.99
CA ILE A 244 -13.86 -12.34 -0.10
C ILE A 244 -13.58 -13.66 -0.84
N CYS A 245 -12.39 -14.24 -0.68
CA CYS A 245 -11.99 -15.43 -1.42
C CYS A 245 -12.88 -16.63 -1.08
N PRO A 246 -13.66 -17.18 -2.02
CA PRO A 246 -14.49 -18.33 -1.77
C PRO A 246 -13.67 -19.64 -1.71
N GLY A 247 -12.53 -19.66 -2.38
CA GLY A 247 -11.70 -20.84 -2.52
C GLY A 247 -12.39 -22.01 -3.22
N LYS A 248 -11.84 -23.19 -3.03
CA LYS A 248 -12.35 -24.46 -3.60
C LYS A 248 -12.66 -25.41 -2.46
N LYS A 249 -13.88 -25.95 -2.43
CA LYS A 249 -14.36 -26.84 -1.37
C LYS A 249 -14.20 -26.30 0.06
N GLY A 250 -14.30 -24.99 0.24
CA GLY A 250 -14.14 -24.34 1.54
C GLY A 250 -12.70 -23.92 1.88
N GLU A 251 -11.71 -24.36 1.11
CA GLU A 251 -10.30 -23.98 1.29
C GLU A 251 -9.97 -22.72 0.49
N LYS A 252 -9.59 -21.66 1.18
CA LYS A 252 -9.24 -20.38 0.53
C LYS A 252 -8.00 -20.50 -0.34
N ALA A 253 -8.03 -19.82 -1.48
CA ALA A 253 -6.87 -19.70 -2.37
C ALA A 253 -5.90 -18.59 -1.93
N LEU A 254 -6.32 -17.72 -1.01
CA LEU A 254 -5.51 -16.63 -0.47
C LEU A 254 -5.44 -16.73 1.05
N THR A 255 -4.24 -16.60 1.58
CA THR A 255 -3.94 -16.48 3.00
C THR A 255 -3.00 -15.31 3.22
N MET A 256 -3.03 -14.68 4.41
CA MET A 256 -2.06 -13.65 4.74
C MET A 256 -0.76 -14.31 5.21
N ALA A 257 0.38 -13.81 4.72
CA ALA A 257 1.74 -14.26 5.07
C ALA A 257 2.64 -13.05 5.28
N GLY A 258 3.65 -13.19 6.12
CA GLY A 258 4.59 -12.09 6.39
C GLY A 258 5.23 -11.54 5.12
N LEU A 259 5.32 -10.22 4.99
CA LEU A 259 5.84 -9.51 3.81
C LEU A 259 7.20 -10.08 3.37
N ASP A 260 8.11 -10.28 4.31
CA ASP A 260 9.48 -10.71 3.99
C ASP A 260 9.51 -12.08 3.34
N SER A 261 8.58 -12.96 3.67
CA SER A 261 8.43 -14.28 3.02
C SER A 261 7.84 -14.22 1.61
N GLN A 262 7.36 -13.07 1.17
CA GLN A 262 6.69 -12.88 -0.12
C GLN A 262 7.37 -11.81 -0.99
N ARG A 263 8.58 -11.35 -0.65
CA ARG A 263 9.28 -10.29 -1.39
C ARG A 263 9.55 -10.63 -2.85
N ASP A 264 9.82 -11.89 -3.15
CA ASP A 264 10.02 -12.41 -4.50
C ASP A 264 8.78 -12.30 -5.40
N GLN A 265 7.58 -12.18 -4.80
CA GLN A 265 6.34 -11.94 -5.54
C GLN A 265 6.29 -10.56 -6.19
N GLN A 266 7.12 -9.59 -5.77
CA GLN A 266 7.24 -8.31 -6.45
C GLN A 266 7.75 -8.47 -7.88
N GLU A 267 8.79 -9.28 -8.07
CA GLU A 267 9.34 -9.57 -9.41
C GLU A 267 8.30 -10.30 -10.30
N VAL A 268 7.54 -11.21 -9.72
CA VAL A 268 6.44 -11.90 -10.42
C VAL A 268 5.37 -10.93 -10.89
N TYR A 269 4.99 -9.98 -10.01
CA TYR A 269 4.03 -8.94 -10.37
C TYR A 269 4.58 -8.06 -11.50
N ASP A 270 5.80 -7.55 -11.35
CA ASP A 270 6.43 -6.63 -12.30
C ASP A 270 6.59 -7.29 -13.69
N TYR A 271 6.90 -8.59 -13.71
CA TYR A 271 6.89 -9.38 -14.94
C TYR A 271 5.50 -9.46 -15.58
N GLY A 272 4.50 -9.83 -14.78
CA GLY A 272 3.11 -9.98 -15.26
C GLY A 272 2.52 -8.69 -15.84
N GLN A 273 2.88 -7.53 -15.25
CA GLN A 273 2.38 -6.23 -15.74
C GLN A 273 3.05 -5.76 -17.05
N LYS A 274 4.21 -6.29 -17.40
CA LYS A 274 4.89 -6.02 -18.69
C LYS A 274 4.34 -6.84 -19.85
N LEU A 275 3.59 -7.89 -19.56
CA LEU A 275 3.02 -8.75 -20.62
C LEU A 275 1.90 -8.00 -21.35
N PRO A 276 1.80 -8.17 -22.68
CA PRO A 276 0.74 -7.55 -23.46
C PRO A 276 -0.63 -8.14 -23.08
N ALA A 277 -1.65 -7.30 -23.10
CA ALA A 277 -3.03 -7.76 -22.95
C ALA A 277 -3.37 -8.81 -24.02
N LYS A 278 -4.08 -9.86 -23.62
CA LYS A 278 -4.49 -10.93 -24.55
C LYS A 278 -5.90 -10.65 -25.06
N GLU A 279 -6.00 -10.24 -26.32
CA GLU A 279 -7.28 -9.87 -26.95
C GLU A 279 -8.30 -11.01 -26.87
N GLU A 280 -7.86 -12.26 -26.99
CA GLU A 280 -8.71 -13.44 -26.88
C GLU A 280 -9.30 -13.62 -25.48
N VAL A 281 -8.51 -13.29 -24.45
CA VAL A 281 -8.96 -13.32 -23.05
C VAL A 281 -9.96 -12.20 -22.78
N LEU A 282 -9.69 -11.00 -23.31
CA LEU A 282 -10.58 -9.84 -23.18
C LEU A 282 -11.91 -10.05 -23.95
N ALA A 283 -11.86 -10.71 -25.09
CA ALA A 283 -13.05 -11.07 -25.85
C ALA A 283 -13.88 -12.18 -25.18
N LYS A 284 -13.20 -13.17 -24.57
CA LYS A 284 -13.85 -14.28 -23.89
C LYS A 284 -14.53 -13.86 -22.60
N PHE A 285 -13.87 -13.02 -21.78
CA PHE A 285 -14.38 -12.56 -20.50
C PHE A 285 -14.84 -11.11 -20.62
N LYS A 286 -16.16 -10.92 -20.76
CA LYS A 286 -16.76 -9.61 -20.98
C LYS A 286 -16.45 -8.62 -19.87
N ALA A 287 -16.23 -7.36 -20.23
CA ALA A 287 -15.90 -6.27 -19.32
C ALA A 287 -16.98 -5.99 -18.26
N ASP A 288 -18.23 -6.27 -18.57
CA ASP A 288 -19.40 -6.09 -17.70
C ASP A 288 -19.58 -7.21 -16.66
N SER A 289 -18.65 -8.17 -16.61
CA SER A 289 -18.59 -9.20 -15.58
C SER A 289 -17.45 -8.93 -14.58
N VAL A 290 -17.62 -9.36 -13.32
CA VAL A 290 -16.58 -9.24 -12.28
C VAL A 290 -15.26 -9.86 -12.77
N LYS A 291 -15.29 -11.10 -13.29
CA LYS A 291 -14.10 -11.77 -13.79
C LYS A 291 -13.45 -11.03 -14.94
N GLY A 292 -14.22 -10.57 -15.91
CA GLY A 292 -13.71 -9.97 -17.15
C GLY A 292 -13.18 -8.55 -16.97
N SER A 293 -13.82 -7.75 -16.10
CA SER A 293 -13.35 -6.41 -15.77
C SER A 293 -11.92 -6.42 -15.21
N GLN A 294 -11.55 -7.45 -14.45
CA GLN A 294 -10.26 -7.52 -13.77
C GLN A 294 -9.09 -7.96 -14.68
N PHE A 295 -9.34 -8.45 -15.89
CA PHE A 295 -8.30 -8.61 -16.92
C PHE A 295 -7.96 -7.30 -17.63
N ARG A 296 -8.71 -6.23 -17.37
CA ARG A 296 -8.42 -4.89 -17.91
C ARG A 296 -7.52 -4.13 -16.94
N GLN A 297 -6.58 -3.38 -17.48
CA GLN A 297 -5.67 -2.57 -16.69
C GLN A 297 -6.46 -1.56 -15.84
N PRO A 298 -6.28 -1.53 -14.52
CA PRO A 298 -6.78 -0.44 -13.70
C PRO A 298 -5.97 0.83 -14.00
N MET A 299 -6.64 1.96 -14.16
CA MET A 299 -6.00 3.27 -14.33
C MET A 299 -6.13 4.14 -13.08
N LEU A 300 -6.45 3.51 -11.95
CA LEU A 300 -6.29 3.99 -10.59
C LEU A 300 -5.59 2.88 -9.81
N GLU A 301 -4.39 3.16 -9.31
CA GLU A 301 -3.55 2.17 -8.64
C GLU A 301 -2.70 2.79 -7.54
N PHE A 302 -2.43 2.03 -6.50
CA PHE A 302 -1.51 2.39 -5.40
C PHE A 302 -1.80 3.76 -4.79
N SER A 303 -3.08 4.10 -4.67
CA SER A 303 -3.50 5.37 -4.07
C SER A 303 -3.18 5.43 -2.58
N GLY A 304 -3.06 6.65 -2.02
CA GLY A 304 -2.89 6.89 -0.59
C GLY A 304 -4.15 6.67 0.26
N ALA A 305 -5.16 5.95 -0.25
CA ALA A 305 -6.38 5.64 0.49
C ALA A 305 -6.11 4.68 1.65
N CYS A 306 -7.00 4.66 2.64
CA CYS A 306 -6.91 3.79 3.81
C CYS A 306 -6.84 2.30 3.42
N ALA A 307 -6.18 1.50 4.24
CA ALA A 307 -6.23 0.04 4.14
C ALA A 307 -7.68 -0.45 4.24
N GLY A 308 -8.16 -1.16 3.20
CA GLY A 308 -9.55 -1.61 3.13
C GLY A 308 -10.58 -0.51 2.78
N CYS A 309 -10.14 0.58 2.14
CA CYS A 309 -11.04 1.64 1.66
C CYS A 309 -12.20 1.06 0.85
N GLY A 310 -13.43 1.49 1.15
CA GLY A 310 -14.64 1.05 0.45
C GLY A 310 -14.98 1.87 -0.79
N GLU A 311 -14.30 2.98 -1.04
CA GLU A 311 -14.54 3.89 -2.16
C GLU A 311 -13.70 3.56 -3.39
N THR A 312 -12.40 3.38 -3.20
CA THR A 312 -11.45 3.22 -4.32
C THR A 312 -11.66 1.99 -5.20
N PRO A 313 -12.26 0.85 -4.75
CA PRO A 313 -12.64 -0.24 -5.65
C PRO A 313 -13.61 0.19 -6.75
N TYR A 314 -14.57 1.10 -6.45
CA TYR A 314 -15.51 1.63 -7.45
C TYR A 314 -14.81 2.55 -8.44
N ALA A 315 -13.98 3.48 -7.95
CA ALA A 315 -13.19 4.37 -8.81
C ALA A 315 -12.26 3.56 -9.72
N LYS A 316 -11.58 2.55 -9.19
CA LYS A 316 -10.76 1.61 -9.95
C LYS A 316 -11.57 0.92 -11.06
N LEU A 317 -12.73 0.35 -10.74
CA LEU A 317 -13.58 -0.34 -11.71
C LEU A 317 -13.99 0.59 -12.86
N ILE A 318 -14.40 1.82 -12.54
CA ILE A 318 -14.77 2.81 -13.55
C ILE A 318 -13.58 3.11 -14.47
N THR A 319 -12.36 3.22 -13.93
CA THR A 319 -11.16 3.42 -14.75
C THR A 319 -10.82 2.21 -15.61
N GLN A 320 -11.10 0.98 -15.17
CA GLN A 320 -10.92 -0.24 -15.97
C GLN A 320 -11.88 -0.29 -17.18
N LEU A 321 -13.05 0.32 -17.05
CA LEU A 321 -14.09 0.33 -18.10
C LEU A 321 -13.98 1.53 -19.04
N PHE A 322 -13.59 2.68 -18.53
CA PHE A 322 -13.69 3.97 -19.24
C PHE A 322 -12.44 4.83 -19.14
N GLY A 323 -11.41 4.45 -18.38
CA GLY A 323 -10.30 5.29 -17.98
C GLY A 323 -9.57 6.01 -19.12
N GLU A 324 -9.46 5.38 -20.30
CA GLU A 324 -8.79 5.95 -21.47
C GLU A 324 -9.47 7.22 -22.04
N ARG A 325 -10.71 7.51 -21.61
CA ARG A 325 -11.54 8.63 -22.11
C ARG A 325 -12.30 9.36 -21.02
N MET A 326 -11.86 9.21 -19.76
CA MET A 326 -12.51 9.85 -18.63
C MET A 326 -11.99 11.27 -18.40
N TYR A 327 -12.91 12.19 -18.12
CA TYR A 327 -12.65 13.44 -17.42
C TYR A 327 -13.24 13.35 -16.03
N ILE A 328 -12.48 13.72 -15.02
CA ILE A 328 -12.89 13.62 -13.61
C ILE A 328 -12.86 15.02 -13.01
N ALA A 329 -14.05 15.56 -12.74
CA ALA A 329 -14.21 16.78 -11.95
C ALA A 329 -14.36 16.37 -10.47
N ASN A 330 -13.29 16.49 -9.71
CA ASN A 330 -13.23 16.04 -8.32
C ASN A 330 -13.39 17.23 -7.35
N ALA A 331 -14.25 17.08 -6.36
CA ALA A 331 -14.42 18.04 -5.29
C ALA A 331 -13.68 17.59 -4.02
N THR A 332 -13.40 18.52 -3.13
CA THR A 332 -12.68 18.28 -1.88
C THR A 332 -13.34 17.21 -1.02
N GLY A 333 -12.56 16.21 -0.64
CA GLY A 333 -12.96 15.05 0.15
C GLY A 333 -11.87 13.99 0.17
N CYS A 334 -12.18 12.76 0.54
CA CYS A 334 -11.21 11.65 0.49
C CYS A 334 -10.61 11.47 -0.91
N SER A 335 -11.41 11.63 -1.96
CA SER A 335 -10.96 11.51 -3.35
C SER A 335 -9.93 12.56 -3.76
N SER A 336 -9.92 13.75 -3.13
CA SER A 336 -8.84 14.71 -3.30
C SER A 336 -7.56 14.24 -2.67
N ILE A 337 -7.66 13.62 -1.49
CA ILE A 337 -6.49 13.18 -0.71
C ILE A 337 -5.82 11.98 -1.38
N TRP A 338 -6.56 10.90 -1.65
CA TRP A 338 -5.97 9.74 -2.30
C TRP A 338 -5.75 9.92 -3.81
N GLY A 339 -6.41 10.91 -4.44
CA GLY A 339 -6.36 11.13 -5.90
C GLY A 339 -5.25 12.07 -6.36
N GLY A 340 -4.73 12.97 -5.53
CA GLY A 340 -3.77 13.95 -5.99
C GLY A 340 -3.19 14.89 -4.95
N SER A 341 -3.38 14.63 -3.65
CA SER A 341 -2.90 15.56 -2.62
C SER A 341 -1.39 15.60 -2.48
N ALA A 342 -0.65 14.91 -3.25
CA ALA A 342 0.78 15.04 -3.44
C ALA A 342 1.60 13.86 -2.97
N PRO A 343 2.79 13.86 -3.44
CA PRO A 343 3.22 14.31 -4.75
C PRO A 343 2.92 13.26 -5.83
N ALA A 344 2.42 12.09 -5.40
CA ALA A 344 2.19 10.93 -6.24
C ALA A 344 0.75 10.89 -6.76
N THR A 345 0.60 10.81 -8.07
CA THR A 345 -0.70 10.66 -8.73
C THR A 345 -1.00 9.18 -8.95
N PRO A 346 -2.13 8.65 -8.40
CA PRO A 346 -2.50 7.24 -8.54
C PRO A 346 -3.20 6.92 -9.85
N TYR A 347 -3.69 7.92 -10.57
CA TYR A 347 -4.19 7.73 -11.92
C TYR A 347 -3.02 7.49 -12.87
N THR A 348 -3.18 6.54 -13.78
CA THR A 348 -2.12 6.11 -14.72
C THR A 348 -2.66 6.00 -16.14
N THR A 349 -1.77 5.69 -17.08
CA THR A 349 -2.10 5.55 -18.49
C THR A 349 -1.94 4.11 -18.98
N ASN A 350 -2.64 3.75 -20.06
CA ASN A 350 -2.40 2.50 -20.77
C ASN A 350 -1.14 2.60 -21.66
N ALA A 351 -0.80 1.51 -22.35
CA ALA A 351 0.36 1.44 -23.23
C ALA A 351 0.31 2.43 -24.41
N LYS A 352 -0.85 3.04 -24.69
CA LYS A 352 -1.03 4.08 -25.71
C LYS A 352 -0.88 5.50 -25.14
N GLY A 353 -0.57 5.64 -23.85
CA GLY A 353 -0.49 6.94 -23.16
C GLY A 353 -1.85 7.58 -22.85
N GLN A 354 -2.94 6.82 -22.93
CA GLN A 354 -4.29 7.30 -22.62
C GLN A 354 -4.66 6.96 -21.18
N GLY A 355 -5.26 7.89 -20.46
CA GLY A 355 -5.71 7.73 -19.09
C GLY A 355 -6.63 8.85 -18.64
N PRO A 356 -7.16 8.80 -17.41
CA PRO A 356 -8.07 9.81 -16.90
C PRO A 356 -7.42 11.20 -16.83
N ALA A 357 -8.16 12.23 -17.24
CA ALA A 357 -7.84 13.62 -16.93
C ALA A 357 -8.56 13.98 -15.62
N TRP A 358 -7.79 14.34 -14.59
CA TRP A 358 -8.32 14.62 -13.26
C TRP A 358 -8.09 16.09 -12.89
N ALA A 359 -9.15 16.76 -12.50
CA ALA A 359 -9.12 18.13 -11.99
C ALA A 359 -9.77 18.18 -10.62
N ASN A 360 -9.17 18.93 -9.69
CA ASN A 360 -9.68 19.08 -8.33
C ASN A 360 -9.77 20.54 -7.93
N SER A 361 -10.90 20.90 -7.32
CA SER A 361 -11.12 22.19 -6.69
C SER A 361 -12.18 22.07 -5.60
N LEU A 362 -12.78 23.18 -5.16
CA LEU A 362 -13.96 23.19 -4.32
C LEU A 362 -15.16 22.63 -5.09
N PHE A 363 -16.22 22.28 -4.35
CA PHE A 363 -17.40 21.62 -4.93
C PHE A 363 -18.04 22.45 -6.06
N GLU A 364 -18.22 23.75 -5.83
CA GLU A 364 -18.86 24.67 -6.77
C GLU A 364 -18.05 24.77 -8.06
N ASP A 365 -16.75 25.02 -7.97
CA ASP A 365 -15.86 25.17 -9.14
C ASP A 365 -15.83 23.90 -9.99
N ASN A 366 -15.79 22.73 -9.36
CA ASN A 366 -15.79 21.48 -10.09
C ASN A 366 -17.15 21.06 -10.63
N ALA A 367 -18.25 21.49 -10.01
CA ALA A 367 -19.58 21.33 -10.58
C ALA A 367 -19.70 22.10 -11.91
N GLU A 368 -19.22 23.34 -11.96
CA GLU A 368 -19.19 24.17 -13.17
C GLU A 368 -18.25 23.61 -14.22
N PHE A 369 -17.01 23.23 -13.81
CA PHE A 369 -16.05 22.58 -14.71
C PHE A 369 -16.61 21.29 -15.30
N GLY A 370 -17.20 20.43 -14.48
CA GLY A 370 -17.79 19.16 -14.91
C GLY A 370 -18.95 19.36 -15.88
N LEU A 371 -19.81 20.36 -15.65
CA LEU A 371 -20.87 20.72 -16.56
C LEU A 371 -20.30 21.23 -17.90
N GLY A 372 -19.29 22.10 -17.86
CA GLY A 372 -18.63 22.61 -19.08
C GLY A 372 -17.97 21.49 -19.89
N MET A 373 -17.33 20.52 -19.24
CA MET A 373 -16.76 19.36 -19.94
C MET A 373 -17.81 18.41 -20.52
N PHE A 374 -19.01 18.37 -19.91
CA PHE A 374 -20.12 17.55 -20.39
C PHE A 374 -20.80 18.17 -21.62
N THR A 375 -20.96 19.49 -21.68
CA THR A 375 -21.61 20.24 -22.80
C THR A 375 -20.66 20.44 -23.98
#